data_6c7949bb05e0a634492e7fc970c7832d
#
_entry.id   6c7949bb05e0a634492e7fc970c7832d
#
_cell.length_a   1.000
_cell.length_b   1.000
_cell.length_c   1.000
_cell.angle_alpha   90.00
_cell.angle_beta   90.00
_cell.angle_gamma   90.00
#
_symmetry.space_group_name_H-M   'P 1'
#
loop_
_entity.id
_entity.type
_entity.pdbx_description
1 polymer ?
#
loop_
_entity_poly.entity_id
_entity_poly.type
_entity_poly.pdbx_seq_one_letter_code
_entity_poly.pdbx_strand_id
1 'polypeptide(L)'
;TQEPARLQTLTVGITDVIPKTLAYQLLSPALNLAEPVRLICNEGDQESLLVDLAMDKIDMILTDQPLQPGSQVKAHNYQLTESGFTFFASEQLALACREGFPQSLSGQPFLLQGKKSAVRQRLSSWLEKGDIAPNIIAEFDDSALLKSFGQGGYGVFAAPTIIEKSIASQYQVSIIGRTQEVQEHYYATTLEHRLKHPAIIEIVNGVTT
;
A
#
# COMPACT_ATOMS: atom_id res chain seq x y z
N THR A 1 -32.52 9.51 -30.75
CA THR A 1 -32.11 9.40 -29.36
C THR A 1 -31.20 8.20 -29.27
N GLN A 2 -29.88 8.42 -29.31
CA GLN A 2 -28.91 7.39 -29.02
C GLN A 2 -29.00 7.06 -27.51
N GLU A 3 -29.23 5.80 -27.17
CA GLU A 3 -29.05 5.34 -25.78
C GLU A 3 -27.62 5.68 -25.36
N PRO A 4 -27.42 6.24 -24.14
CA PRO A 4 -26.07 6.49 -23.66
C PRO A 4 -25.32 5.15 -23.61
N ALA A 5 -24.14 5.10 -24.21
CA ALA A 5 -23.29 3.93 -24.20
C ALA A 5 -23.17 3.44 -22.75
N ARG A 6 -23.57 2.18 -22.53
CA ARG A 6 -23.52 1.57 -21.20
C ARG A 6 -22.06 1.47 -20.79
N LEU A 7 -21.63 2.32 -19.86
CA LEU A 7 -20.28 2.31 -19.32
C LEU A 7 -19.96 0.93 -18.76
N GLN A 8 -18.84 0.35 -19.19
CA GLN A 8 -18.30 -0.83 -18.53
C GLN A 8 -17.95 -0.47 -17.08
N THR A 9 -18.27 -1.34 -16.15
CA THR A 9 -17.95 -1.14 -14.73
C THR A 9 -16.77 -2.00 -14.34
N LEU A 10 -15.81 -1.42 -13.62
CA LEU A 10 -14.74 -2.13 -12.94
C LEU A 10 -14.92 -1.95 -11.43
N THR A 11 -15.19 -3.02 -10.72
CA THR A 11 -15.31 -3.03 -9.26
C THR A 11 -14.04 -3.64 -8.66
N VAL A 12 -13.32 -2.84 -7.89
CA VAL A 12 -12.06 -3.21 -7.25
C VAL A 12 -12.24 -3.27 -5.75
N GLY A 13 -11.91 -4.41 -5.14
CA GLY A 13 -11.72 -4.54 -3.72
C GLY A 13 -10.30 -4.12 -3.34
N ILE A 14 -10.15 -3.25 -2.36
CA ILE A 14 -8.84 -2.77 -1.90
C ILE A 14 -8.67 -3.18 -0.45
N THR A 15 -7.60 -3.92 -0.15
CA THR A 15 -7.32 -4.29 1.25
C THR A 15 -6.89 -3.06 2.06
N ASP A 16 -7.26 -3.05 3.34
CA ASP A 16 -7.06 -1.91 4.24
C ASP A 16 -5.60 -1.47 4.37
N VAL A 17 -4.66 -2.38 4.11
CA VAL A 17 -3.21 -2.13 4.22
C VAL A 17 -2.63 -1.36 3.03
N ILE A 18 -3.35 -1.27 1.90
CA ILE A 18 -2.87 -0.55 0.72
C ILE A 18 -2.94 0.97 0.96
N PRO A 19 -1.81 1.67 0.86
CA PRO A 19 -1.83 3.13 0.96
C PRO A 19 -2.71 3.77 -0.12
N LYS A 20 -3.54 4.72 0.27
CA LYS A 20 -4.51 5.36 -0.65
C LYS A 20 -3.84 6.04 -1.85
N THR A 21 -2.69 6.67 -1.63
CA THR A 21 -1.90 7.27 -2.70
C THR A 21 -1.42 6.23 -3.71
N LEU A 22 -0.99 5.06 -3.24
CA LEU A 22 -0.57 3.96 -4.11
C LEU A 22 -1.77 3.39 -4.88
N ALA A 23 -2.88 3.16 -4.22
CA ALA A 23 -4.11 2.71 -4.88
C ALA A 23 -4.51 3.67 -6.02
N TYR A 24 -4.45 4.97 -5.78
CA TYR A 24 -4.69 5.98 -6.81
C TYR A 24 -3.73 5.83 -8.00
N GLN A 25 -2.44 5.71 -7.75
CA GLN A 25 -1.44 5.56 -8.82
C GLN A 25 -1.65 4.29 -9.64
N LEU A 26 -2.02 3.19 -9.00
CA LEU A 26 -2.21 1.90 -9.67
C LEU A 26 -3.53 1.81 -10.44
N LEU A 27 -4.59 2.45 -9.97
CA LEU A 27 -5.94 2.33 -10.54
C LEU A 27 -6.28 3.46 -11.52
N SER A 28 -5.67 4.62 -11.40
CA SER A 28 -6.00 5.78 -12.26
C SER A 28 -5.80 5.51 -13.76
N PRO A 29 -4.87 4.67 -14.23
CA PRO A 29 -4.77 4.33 -15.65
C PRO A 29 -6.06 3.76 -16.23
N ALA A 30 -6.87 3.05 -15.45
CA ALA A 30 -8.16 2.51 -15.88
C ALA A 30 -9.16 3.59 -16.34
N LEU A 31 -9.05 4.80 -15.82
CA LEU A 31 -9.91 5.93 -16.17
C LEU A 31 -9.42 6.69 -17.41
N ASN A 32 -8.24 6.39 -17.91
CA ASN A 32 -7.65 7.03 -19.09
C ASN A 32 -7.82 6.22 -20.39
N LEU A 33 -8.65 5.19 -20.36
CA LEU A 33 -8.97 4.38 -21.53
C LEU A 33 -9.81 5.17 -22.54
N ALA A 34 -9.66 4.81 -23.83
CA ALA A 34 -10.47 5.38 -24.90
C ALA A 34 -11.97 5.10 -24.71
N GLU A 35 -12.31 3.92 -24.19
CA GLU A 35 -13.68 3.58 -23.79
C GLU A 35 -13.85 3.86 -22.30
N PRO A 36 -14.79 4.75 -21.92
CA PRO A 36 -14.99 5.11 -20.52
C PRO A 36 -15.36 3.90 -19.66
N VAL A 37 -14.76 3.82 -18.47
CA VAL A 37 -15.04 2.81 -17.46
C VAL A 37 -15.54 3.51 -16.20
N ARG A 38 -16.58 2.94 -15.58
CA ARG A 38 -17.00 3.34 -14.24
C ARG A 38 -16.24 2.54 -13.20
N LEU A 39 -15.36 3.20 -12.46
CA LEU A 39 -14.58 2.60 -11.39
C LEU A 39 -15.36 2.64 -10.08
N ILE A 40 -15.47 1.48 -9.43
CA ILE A 40 -16.04 1.32 -8.09
C ILE A 40 -14.96 0.72 -7.20
N CYS A 41 -14.61 1.39 -6.10
CA CYS A 41 -13.61 0.94 -5.15
C CYS A 41 -14.26 0.63 -3.81
N ASN A 42 -14.11 -0.60 -3.35
CA ASN A 42 -14.59 -1.07 -2.06
C ASN A 42 -13.40 -1.43 -1.19
N GLU A 43 -13.40 -1.02 0.06
CA GLU A 43 -12.37 -1.39 1.03
C GLU A 43 -12.84 -2.58 1.87
N GLY A 44 -11.91 -3.41 2.30
CA GLY A 44 -12.18 -4.56 3.16
C GLY A 44 -10.95 -5.36 3.52
N ASP A 45 -11.15 -6.37 4.33
CA ASP A 45 -10.11 -7.34 4.63
C ASP A 45 -9.95 -8.38 3.51
N GLN A 46 -8.80 -9.03 3.46
CA GLN A 46 -8.46 -10.00 2.42
C GLN A 46 -9.49 -11.13 2.30
N GLU A 47 -9.94 -11.67 3.42
CA GLU A 47 -10.86 -12.81 3.45
C GLU A 47 -12.23 -12.44 2.86
N SER A 48 -12.80 -11.32 3.30
CA SER A 48 -14.08 -10.82 2.79
C SER A 48 -14.03 -10.50 1.31
N LEU A 49 -12.94 -9.87 0.85
CA LEU A 49 -12.77 -9.53 -0.56
C LEU A 49 -12.57 -10.77 -1.44
N LEU A 50 -11.94 -11.83 -0.94
CA LEU A 50 -11.83 -13.09 -1.67
C LEU A 50 -13.19 -13.77 -1.85
N VAL A 51 -14.06 -13.71 -0.85
CA VAL A 51 -15.44 -14.20 -0.97
C VAL A 51 -16.20 -13.42 -2.05
N ASP A 52 -16.10 -12.10 -2.03
CA ASP A 52 -16.74 -11.24 -3.03
C ASP A 52 -16.20 -11.48 -4.44
N LEU A 53 -14.90 -11.72 -4.58
CA LEU A 53 -14.28 -12.08 -5.85
C LEU A 53 -14.81 -13.43 -6.37
N ALA A 54 -14.85 -14.44 -5.51
CA ALA A 54 -15.35 -15.78 -5.85
C ALA A 54 -16.82 -15.77 -6.26
N MET A 55 -17.61 -14.86 -5.70
CA MET A 55 -19.02 -14.65 -6.02
C MET A 55 -19.27 -13.68 -7.19
N ASP A 56 -18.23 -13.27 -7.89
CA ASP A 56 -18.33 -12.29 -8.98
C ASP A 56 -18.92 -10.93 -8.59
N LYS A 57 -18.88 -10.57 -7.32
CA LYS A 57 -19.33 -9.27 -6.84
C LYS A 57 -18.33 -8.16 -7.08
N ILE A 58 -17.04 -8.52 -7.16
CA ILE A 58 -15.94 -7.64 -7.55
C ILE A 58 -15.13 -8.27 -8.66
N ASP A 59 -14.44 -7.46 -9.45
CA ASP A 59 -13.68 -7.90 -10.62
C ASP A 59 -12.21 -8.17 -10.30
N MET A 60 -11.67 -7.48 -9.31
CA MET A 60 -10.26 -7.52 -8.96
C MET A 60 -10.06 -7.14 -7.49
N ILE A 61 -9.03 -7.71 -6.86
CA ILE A 61 -8.55 -7.28 -5.55
C ILE A 61 -7.17 -6.64 -5.73
N LEU A 62 -6.99 -5.46 -5.15
CA LEU A 62 -5.69 -4.83 -4.95
C LEU A 62 -5.22 -5.17 -3.52
N THR A 63 -4.10 -5.87 -3.41
CA THR A 63 -3.65 -6.46 -2.14
C THR A 63 -2.12 -6.49 -2.03
N ASP A 64 -1.62 -6.58 -0.81
CA ASP A 64 -0.21 -6.84 -0.49
C ASP A 64 0.09 -8.33 -0.28
N GLN A 65 -0.95 -9.18 -0.30
CA GLN A 65 -0.84 -10.62 -0.07
C GLN A 65 -1.43 -11.41 -1.24
N PRO A 66 -0.58 -12.14 -2.00
CA PRO A 66 -1.08 -12.97 -3.07
C PRO A 66 -1.90 -14.13 -2.50
N LEU A 67 -2.85 -14.60 -3.31
CA LEU A 67 -3.61 -15.81 -3.01
C LEU A 67 -2.65 -16.99 -2.86
N GLN A 68 -2.77 -17.72 -1.75
CA GLN A 68 -1.89 -18.85 -1.47
C GLN A 68 -2.20 -20.05 -2.39
N PRO A 69 -1.17 -20.82 -2.78
CA PRO A 69 -1.37 -22.06 -3.50
C PRO A 69 -2.29 -23.02 -2.71
N GLY A 70 -3.22 -23.66 -3.40
CA GLY A 70 -4.19 -24.57 -2.77
C GLY A 70 -5.48 -23.90 -2.27
N SER A 71 -5.63 -22.61 -2.47
CA SER A 71 -6.89 -21.92 -2.24
C SER A 71 -8.01 -22.54 -3.11
N GLN A 72 -9.23 -22.59 -2.55
CA GLN A 72 -10.40 -23.04 -3.31
C GLN A 72 -10.83 -22.07 -4.41
N VAL A 73 -10.37 -20.81 -4.32
CA VAL A 73 -10.63 -19.79 -5.34
C VAL A 73 -9.58 -19.89 -6.44
N LYS A 74 -10.01 -20.16 -7.66
CA LYS A 74 -9.15 -20.17 -8.84
C LYS A 74 -8.99 -18.74 -9.35
N ALA A 75 -7.96 -18.08 -8.90
CA ALA A 75 -7.63 -16.73 -9.29
C ALA A 75 -6.15 -16.61 -9.68
N HIS A 76 -5.84 -15.58 -10.44
CA HIS A 76 -4.49 -15.22 -10.84
C HIS A 76 -4.00 -14.04 -10.03
N ASN A 77 -2.74 -14.11 -9.58
CA ASN A 77 -2.03 -13.02 -8.94
C ASN A 77 -1.07 -12.39 -9.95
N TYR A 78 -1.18 -11.08 -10.11
CA TYR A 78 -0.25 -10.28 -10.90
C TYR A 78 0.50 -9.36 -9.96
N GLN A 79 1.82 -9.49 -9.89
CA GLN A 79 2.63 -8.53 -9.17
C GLN A 79 2.65 -7.21 -9.95
N LEU A 80 2.11 -6.16 -9.33
CA LEU A 80 2.03 -4.84 -9.95
C LEU A 80 3.30 -4.04 -9.73
N THR A 81 3.79 -4.04 -8.49
CA THR A 81 5.00 -3.32 -8.10
C THR A 81 5.51 -3.83 -6.77
N GLU A 82 6.71 -3.38 -6.40
CA GLU A 82 7.33 -3.61 -5.12
C GLU A 82 7.97 -2.32 -4.61
N SER A 83 8.18 -2.22 -3.32
CA SER A 83 8.78 -1.03 -2.73
C SER A 83 9.56 -1.39 -1.47
N GLY A 84 10.72 -0.76 -1.30
CA GLY A 84 11.36 -0.61 -0.01
C GLY A 84 10.61 0.36 0.89
N PHE A 85 11.20 0.73 2.00
CA PHE A 85 10.62 1.63 2.99
C PHE A 85 11.46 2.89 3.20
N THR A 86 10.76 3.99 3.40
CA THR A 86 11.32 5.29 3.76
C THR A 86 10.88 5.65 5.17
N PHE A 87 11.80 6.20 5.95
CA PHE A 87 11.56 6.66 7.32
C PHE A 87 11.41 8.17 7.31
N PHE A 88 10.37 8.63 7.99
CA PHE A 88 9.95 10.04 8.05
C PHE A 88 9.82 10.51 9.49
N ALA A 89 10.00 11.81 9.67
CA ALA A 89 9.66 12.52 10.89
C ALA A 89 9.44 14.01 10.60
N SER A 90 9.05 14.77 11.61
CA SER A 90 9.16 16.23 11.52
C SER A 90 10.60 16.62 11.16
N GLU A 91 10.79 17.78 10.54
CA GLU A 91 12.12 18.22 10.09
C GLU A 91 13.15 18.20 11.22
N GLN A 92 12.79 18.69 12.39
CA GLN A 92 13.67 18.73 13.56
C GLN A 92 14.14 17.33 13.97
N LEU A 93 13.21 16.37 14.08
CA LEU A 93 13.54 14.99 14.44
C LEU A 93 14.28 14.26 13.32
N ALA A 94 13.91 14.53 12.07
CA ALA A 94 14.59 13.95 10.91
C ALA A 94 16.07 14.38 10.84
N LEU A 95 16.36 15.65 11.06
CA LEU A 95 17.72 16.17 11.09
C LEU A 95 18.57 15.47 12.17
N ALA A 96 17.99 15.24 13.34
CA ALA A 96 18.67 14.53 14.43
C ALA A 96 18.98 13.06 14.12
N CYS A 97 18.21 12.43 13.21
CA CYS A 97 18.32 11.01 12.88
C CYS A 97 19.07 10.69 11.59
N ARG A 98 19.33 11.66 10.71
CA ARG A 98 19.95 11.40 9.40
C ARG A 98 21.38 10.89 9.52
N GLU A 99 22.17 11.52 10.39
CA GLU A 99 23.52 11.04 10.62
C GLU A 99 23.47 9.76 11.45
N GLY A 100 24.13 8.73 10.97
CA GLY A 100 24.16 7.43 11.61
C GLY A 100 22.92 6.55 11.41
N PHE A 101 22.04 6.92 10.46
CA PHE A 101 20.91 6.07 10.09
C PHE A 101 21.40 4.72 9.55
N PRO A 102 20.80 3.56 9.92
CA PRO A 102 19.59 3.45 10.73
C PRO A 102 19.81 3.35 12.27
N GLN A 103 21.03 3.23 12.76
CA GLN A 103 21.31 3.10 14.21
C GLN A 103 20.88 4.33 15.00
N SER A 104 20.84 5.48 14.36
CA SER A 104 20.35 6.73 14.95
C SER A 104 18.90 6.68 15.41
N LEU A 105 18.12 5.71 14.93
CA LEU A 105 16.73 5.49 15.36
C LEU A 105 16.62 4.92 16.77
N SER A 106 17.69 4.33 17.32
CA SER A 106 17.68 3.82 18.68
C SER A 106 17.38 4.90 19.70
N GLY A 107 16.42 4.64 20.58
CA GLY A 107 15.97 5.59 21.60
C GLY A 107 15.04 6.69 21.09
N GLN A 108 14.86 6.84 19.79
CA GLN A 108 13.96 7.85 19.23
C GLN A 108 12.49 7.43 19.36
N PRO A 109 11.56 8.38 19.53
CA PRO A 109 10.13 8.06 19.54
C PRO A 109 9.72 7.50 18.18
N PHE A 110 9.00 6.39 18.21
CA PHE A 110 8.61 5.67 16.99
C PHE A 110 7.11 5.37 16.99
N LEU A 111 6.48 5.56 15.84
CA LEU A 111 5.08 5.31 15.57
C LEU A 111 4.99 4.07 14.69
N LEU A 112 4.37 3.00 15.17
CA LEU A 112 4.29 1.74 14.45
C LEU A 112 2.86 1.41 14.01
N GLN A 113 2.80 0.60 12.95
CA GLN A 113 1.59 -0.08 12.54
C GLN A 113 1.16 -1.07 13.63
N GLY A 114 -0.13 -1.38 13.68
CA GLY A 114 -0.70 -2.36 14.60
C GLY A 114 -0.16 -3.79 14.39
N LYS A 115 -0.30 -4.62 15.39
CA LYS A 115 0.28 -5.99 15.43
C LYS A 115 -0.21 -6.92 14.33
N LYS A 116 -1.38 -6.65 13.74
CA LYS A 116 -1.94 -7.44 12.62
C LYS A 116 -1.30 -7.12 11.27
N SER A 117 -0.56 -6.03 11.18
CA SER A 117 0.09 -5.60 9.95
C SER A 117 1.32 -6.47 9.63
N ALA A 118 1.40 -6.99 8.42
CA ALA A 118 2.59 -7.69 7.93
C ALA A 118 3.81 -6.75 7.88
N VAL A 119 3.61 -5.48 7.59
CA VAL A 119 4.65 -4.45 7.62
C VAL A 119 5.23 -4.30 9.03
N ARG A 120 4.38 -4.30 10.06
CA ARG A 120 4.82 -4.24 11.46
C ARG A 120 5.81 -5.36 11.79
N GLN A 121 5.49 -6.57 11.38
CA GLN A 121 6.35 -7.73 11.67
C GLN A 121 7.69 -7.63 10.95
N ARG A 122 7.69 -7.20 9.69
CA ARG A 122 8.91 -7.01 8.90
C ARG A 122 9.78 -5.89 9.45
N LEU A 123 9.19 -4.76 9.82
CA LEU A 123 9.91 -3.63 10.45
C LEU A 123 10.51 -4.04 11.79
N SER A 124 9.75 -4.73 12.63
CA SER A 124 10.24 -5.20 13.94
C SER A 124 11.42 -6.17 13.78
N SER A 125 11.33 -7.11 12.85
CA SER A 125 12.41 -8.03 12.54
C SER A 125 13.66 -7.31 12.02
N TRP A 126 13.50 -6.33 11.17
CA TRP A 126 14.61 -5.52 10.64
C TRP A 126 15.30 -4.71 11.74
N LEU A 127 14.53 -4.08 12.62
CA LEU A 127 15.07 -3.36 13.77
C LEU A 127 15.85 -4.27 14.70
N GLU A 128 15.30 -5.44 15.01
CA GLU A 128 15.98 -6.43 15.86
C GLU A 128 17.29 -6.92 15.25
N LYS A 129 17.28 -7.28 13.96
CA LYS A 129 18.48 -7.73 13.24
C LYS A 129 19.56 -6.65 13.17
N GLY A 130 19.18 -5.40 13.12
CA GLY A 130 20.08 -4.25 13.12
C GLY A 130 20.52 -3.79 14.50
N ASP A 131 20.06 -4.46 15.56
CA ASP A 131 20.28 -4.03 16.96
C ASP A 131 19.82 -2.58 17.20
N ILE A 132 18.68 -2.23 16.59
CA ILE A 132 18.08 -0.90 16.69
C ILE A 132 16.88 -0.98 17.65
N ALA A 133 16.93 -0.22 18.73
CA ALA A 133 15.92 -0.22 19.78
C ALA A 133 15.23 1.15 19.90
N PRO A 134 14.30 1.48 19.00
CA PRO A 134 13.53 2.71 19.11
C PRO A 134 12.57 2.66 20.30
N ASN A 135 12.14 3.83 20.77
CA ASN A 135 11.11 3.94 21.78
C ASN A 135 9.73 3.99 21.11
N ILE A 136 9.03 2.86 21.12
CA ILE A 136 7.69 2.77 20.50
C ILE A 136 6.69 3.44 21.43
N ILE A 137 6.21 4.62 21.03
CA ILE A 137 5.30 5.42 21.83
C ILE A 137 3.82 5.24 21.47
N ALA A 138 3.53 4.74 20.26
CA ALA A 138 2.16 4.55 19.81
C ALA A 138 2.10 3.50 18.68
N GLU A 139 0.95 2.84 18.57
CA GLU A 139 0.63 1.86 17.56
C GLU A 139 -0.72 2.20 16.93
N PHE A 140 -0.83 2.00 15.60
CA PHE A 140 -2.00 2.41 14.83
C PHE A 140 -2.42 1.32 13.83
N ASP A 141 -3.70 1.00 13.79
CA ASP A 141 -4.28 0.20 12.72
C ASP A 141 -4.53 1.04 11.47
N ASP A 142 -4.86 2.32 11.64
CA ASP A 142 -5.11 3.27 10.56
C ASP A 142 -3.82 4.01 10.17
N SER A 143 -3.42 3.86 8.90
CA SER A 143 -2.19 4.49 8.41
C SER A 143 -2.29 6.01 8.27
N ALA A 144 -3.47 6.55 8.04
CA ALA A 144 -3.69 7.99 7.97
C ALA A 144 -3.54 8.64 9.36
N LEU A 145 -4.07 7.99 10.38
CA LEU A 145 -3.91 8.45 11.77
C LEU A 145 -2.44 8.42 12.20
N LEU A 146 -1.73 7.34 11.89
CA LEU A 146 -0.29 7.23 12.13
C LEU A 146 0.47 8.41 11.52
N LYS A 147 0.22 8.72 10.26
CA LYS A 147 0.87 9.83 9.54
C LYS A 147 0.53 11.19 10.12
N SER A 148 -0.71 11.36 10.61
CA SER A 148 -1.12 12.61 11.29
C SER A 148 -0.33 12.83 12.58
N PHE A 149 -0.08 11.79 13.36
CA PHE A 149 0.81 11.87 14.53
C PHE A 149 2.27 12.16 14.12
N GLY A 150 2.73 11.58 13.01
CA GLY A 150 4.04 11.90 12.44
C GLY A 150 4.16 13.37 12.05
N GLN A 151 3.15 13.92 11.40
CA GLN A 151 3.06 15.34 11.05
C GLN A 151 3.10 16.22 12.31
N GLY A 152 2.46 15.79 13.39
CA GLY A 152 2.49 16.48 14.67
C GLY A 152 3.84 16.46 15.40
N GLY A 153 4.82 15.74 14.87
CA GLY A 153 6.17 15.68 15.45
C GLY A 153 6.33 14.67 16.58
N TYR A 154 5.39 13.75 16.76
CA TYR A 154 5.41 12.81 17.87
C TYR A 154 6.41 11.67 17.71
N GLY A 155 6.84 11.37 16.51
CA GLY A 155 7.80 10.29 16.32
C GLY A 155 8.12 9.99 14.86
N VAL A 156 9.04 9.06 14.70
CA VAL A 156 9.46 8.50 13.41
C VAL A 156 8.43 7.47 12.95
N PHE A 157 8.15 7.43 11.67
CA PHE A 157 7.33 6.39 11.05
C PHE A 157 7.90 5.97 9.71
N ALA A 158 7.54 4.78 9.26
CA ALA A 158 7.94 4.23 7.97
C ALA A 158 6.75 4.08 7.04
N ALA A 159 7.00 4.31 5.75
CA ALA A 159 6.02 4.09 4.69
C ALA A 159 6.74 3.67 3.40
N PRO A 160 6.02 3.08 2.43
CA PRO A 160 6.64 2.63 1.18
C PRO A 160 7.34 3.76 0.42
N THR A 161 8.54 3.49 -0.06
CA THR A 161 9.37 4.46 -0.80
C THR A 161 8.68 4.95 -2.07
N ILE A 162 7.90 4.09 -2.71
CA ILE A 162 7.19 4.43 -3.97
C ILE A 162 6.26 5.64 -3.82
N ILE A 163 5.79 5.93 -2.62
CA ILE A 163 4.89 7.05 -2.31
C ILE A 163 5.55 8.13 -1.44
N GLU A 164 6.86 8.10 -1.27
CA GLU A 164 7.56 8.99 -0.32
C GLU A 164 7.38 10.48 -0.61
N LYS A 165 7.38 10.87 -1.89
CA LYS A 165 7.19 12.28 -2.28
C LYS A 165 5.80 12.79 -1.89
N SER A 166 4.78 11.98 -2.13
CA SER A 166 3.40 12.33 -1.76
C SER A 166 3.22 12.43 -0.26
N ILE A 167 3.83 11.51 0.52
CA ILE A 167 3.77 11.56 1.98
C ILE A 167 4.50 12.79 2.51
N ALA A 168 5.71 13.05 2.05
CA ALA A 168 6.49 14.20 2.49
C ALA A 168 5.74 15.52 2.25
N SER A 169 5.11 15.66 1.08
CA SER A 169 4.33 16.84 0.72
C SER A 169 3.03 16.95 1.49
N GLN A 170 2.24 15.87 1.53
CA GLN A 170 0.91 15.90 2.15
C GLN A 170 0.95 16.10 3.67
N TYR A 171 1.90 15.46 4.35
CA TYR A 171 2.02 15.49 5.81
C TYR A 171 3.11 16.44 6.31
N GLN A 172 3.78 17.15 5.41
CA GLN A 172 4.85 18.10 5.77
C GLN A 172 5.91 17.46 6.68
N VAL A 173 6.33 16.25 6.32
CA VAL A 173 7.38 15.50 7.00
C VAL A 173 8.63 15.41 6.13
N SER A 174 9.75 15.16 6.77
CA SER A 174 11.05 15.07 6.15
C SER A 174 11.57 13.65 6.15
N ILE A 175 12.31 13.28 5.10
CA ILE A 175 12.91 11.96 4.96
C ILE A 175 14.15 11.86 5.83
N ILE A 176 14.24 10.80 6.63
CA ILE A 176 15.42 10.42 7.41
C ILE A 176 16.36 9.57 6.56
N GLY A 177 15.85 8.47 6.04
CA GLY A 177 16.60 7.49 5.27
C GLY A 177 15.70 6.42 4.69
N ARG A 178 16.30 5.50 3.92
CA ARG A 178 15.60 4.44 3.21
C ARG A 178 16.24 3.09 3.46
N THR A 179 15.47 2.01 3.31
CA THR A 179 15.98 0.65 3.29
C THR A 179 15.32 -0.18 2.20
N GLN A 180 16.08 -1.04 1.55
CA GLN A 180 15.58 -2.07 0.65
C GLN A 180 15.48 -3.44 1.34
N GLU A 181 15.91 -3.55 2.58
CA GLU A 181 15.88 -4.79 3.35
C GLU A 181 14.48 -5.11 3.89
N VAL A 182 13.61 -4.12 3.95
CA VAL A 182 12.18 -4.29 4.20
C VAL A 182 11.45 -3.97 2.92
N GLN A 183 10.71 -4.94 2.38
CA GLN A 183 9.99 -4.77 1.13
C GLN A 183 8.52 -5.15 1.26
N GLU A 184 7.70 -4.46 0.50
CA GLU A 184 6.30 -4.74 0.27
C GLU A 184 6.08 -5.02 -1.21
N HIS A 185 5.27 -6.03 -1.51
CA HIS A 185 4.85 -6.37 -2.86
C HIS A 185 3.36 -6.13 -2.99
N TYR A 186 2.94 -5.62 -4.15
CA TYR A 186 1.54 -5.28 -4.40
C TYR A 186 1.03 -6.07 -5.60
N TYR A 187 -0.15 -6.64 -5.46
CA TYR A 187 -0.74 -7.57 -6.41
C TYR A 187 -2.14 -7.14 -6.83
N ALA A 188 -2.47 -7.46 -8.08
CA ALA A 188 -3.84 -7.56 -8.53
C ALA A 188 -4.23 -9.05 -8.57
N THR A 189 -5.29 -9.42 -7.88
CA THR A 189 -5.85 -10.77 -7.90
C THR A 189 -7.19 -10.74 -8.60
N THR A 190 -7.35 -11.57 -9.64
CA THR A 190 -8.55 -11.61 -10.46
C THR A 190 -8.89 -13.03 -10.92
N LEU A 191 -10.15 -13.29 -11.23
CA LEU A 191 -10.58 -14.55 -11.81
C LEU A 191 -10.17 -14.64 -13.29
N GLU A 192 -9.93 -15.84 -13.78
CA GLU A 192 -9.47 -16.09 -15.15
C GLU A 192 -10.37 -15.45 -16.22
N HIS A 193 -11.68 -15.55 -16.06
CA HIS A 193 -12.62 -15.00 -17.04
C HIS A 193 -12.67 -13.47 -17.08
N ARG A 194 -12.11 -12.77 -16.07
CA ARG A 194 -12.01 -11.31 -16.02
C ARG A 194 -10.75 -10.75 -16.65
N LEU A 195 -9.79 -11.61 -17.02
CA LEU A 195 -8.49 -11.18 -17.59
C LEU A 195 -8.62 -10.45 -18.92
N LYS A 196 -9.75 -10.56 -19.61
CA LYS A 196 -10.03 -9.83 -20.86
C LYS A 196 -10.60 -8.43 -20.65
N HIS A 197 -10.91 -8.04 -19.42
CA HIS A 197 -11.45 -6.71 -19.12
C HIS A 197 -10.40 -5.63 -19.45
N PRO A 198 -10.70 -4.67 -20.34
CA PRO A 198 -9.69 -3.71 -20.80
C PRO A 198 -9.04 -2.91 -19.66
N ALA A 199 -9.81 -2.55 -18.64
CA ALA A 199 -9.30 -1.81 -17.49
C ALA A 199 -8.37 -2.65 -16.63
N ILE A 200 -8.61 -3.97 -16.49
CA ILE A 200 -7.70 -4.88 -15.77
C ILE A 200 -6.39 -5.02 -16.54
N ILE A 201 -6.46 -5.18 -17.86
CA ILE A 201 -5.28 -5.24 -18.72
C ILE A 201 -4.42 -3.99 -18.55
N GLU A 202 -5.04 -2.82 -18.56
CA GLU A 202 -4.33 -1.54 -18.38
C GLU A 202 -3.65 -1.43 -17.01
N ILE A 203 -4.34 -1.83 -15.95
CA ILE A 203 -3.78 -1.83 -14.59
C ILE A 203 -2.58 -2.78 -14.50
N VAL A 204 -2.71 -3.99 -15.04
CA VAL A 204 -1.64 -5.01 -14.99
C VAL A 204 -0.44 -4.60 -15.83
N ASN A 205 -0.66 -4.00 -17.00
CA ASN A 205 0.41 -3.60 -17.93
C ASN A 205 0.99 -2.22 -17.62
N GLY A 206 0.24 -1.33 -17.00
CA GLY A 206 0.64 0.06 -16.72
C GLY A 206 1.82 0.20 -15.75
N VAL A 207 2.23 -0.88 -15.12
CA VAL A 207 3.35 -0.92 -14.17
C VAL A 207 4.69 -1.27 -14.84
N THR A 208 4.66 -1.64 -16.12
CA THR A 208 5.86 -2.06 -16.88
C THR A 208 6.59 -0.91 -17.58
N THR A 209 6.21 0.35 -17.31
CA THR A 209 6.88 1.54 -17.88
C THR A 209 7.54 2.40 -16.84
#